data_8110ef62185ae66699b94120809e3d25
#
_entry.id   8110ef62185ae66699b94120809e3d25
#
_cell.length_a   1.000
_cell.length_b   1.000
_cell.length_c   1.000
_cell.angle_alpha   90.00
_cell.angle_beta   90.00
_cell.angle_gamma   90.00
#
_symmetry.space_group_name_H-M   'P 1'
#
loop_
_entity.id
_entity.type
_entity.pdbx_description
1 polymer ?
#
loop_
_entity_poly.entity_id
_entity_poly.type
_entity_poly.pdbx_seq_one_letter_code
_entity_poly.pdbx_strand_id
1 'polypeptide(L)'
;MLRALILSLIFVVAGGLASVGSRHVLILGGSGRIGTATAIHFLTRDPSLHIRLAGRNAQRGQKAVDEVNREVGRAGWCDFVSCDYTSEVEMSSAVEGMDAVVHVAGPFVGPNALRPLQLSLAAGVGAYVDVSDPIEYLDAARKMHSNSTVAVLCAGAFPGMSNVLAMEVASLCDGRTKDLNFSYFTAGLGGSGTVNLDITNYGFGEPVPRCVEGEPVLVDDYAGSDLGRVNFYFDDDNVSDRERIGNRACWAWPFPEAFTVASKLNISGSSRAGMGTAPAVWNDMLRLLVEIVPRRWWRTAAFSGGMARFSEPLVKATDLFVGETHAMRIDVTSDVGERSAAVQSHESFRRCVGQSCAEFCLDILNSKSIREPGVYLPEDLYEDAEARERIIKCLTTTPGTTAYRSAKIYANK
;
A
#
# COMPACT_ATOMS: atom_id res chain seq x y z
N MET A 1 26.03 -49.99 -25.94
CA MET A 1 25.75 -48.73 -26.65
C MET A 1 24.49 -47.99 -26.14
N LEU A 2 23.37 -48.64 -25.90
CA LEU A 2 22.13 -47.97 -25.49
C LEU A 2 22.20 -47.28 -24.09
N ARG A 3 22.95 -47.83 -23.12
CA ARG A 3 23.15 -47.21 -21.78
C ARG A 3 24.03 -45.94 -21.80
N ALA A 4 24.97 -45.82 -22.74
CA ALA A 4 25.79 -44.64 -22.90
C ALA A 4 24.99 -43.46 -23.53
N LEU A 5 24.05 -43.78 -24.43
CA LEU A 5 23.18 -42.78 -25.03
C LEU A 5 22.17 -42.21 -24.03
N ILE A 6 21.61 -43.02 -23.12
CA ILE A 6 20.65 -42.59 -22.09
C ILE A 6 21.36 -41.70 -21.07
N LEU A 7 22.59 -42.00 -20.67
CA LEU A 7 23.37 -41.15 -19.75
C LEU A 7 23.78 -39.82 -20.40
N SER A 8 24.06 -39.79 -21.70
CA SER A 8 24.33 -38.52 -22.42
C SER A 8 23.09 -37.66 -22.56
N LEU A 9 21.89 -38.25 -22.75
CA LEU A 9 20.62 -37.49 -22.81
C LEU A 9 20.24 -36.91 -21.46
N ILE A 10 20.51 -37.61 -20.34
CA ILE A 10 20.24 -37.10 -18.99
C ILE A 10 21.18 -35.93 -18.65
N PHE A 11 22.45 -35.98 -19.11
CA PHE A 11 23.38 -34.87 -18.91
C PHE A 11 23.10 -33.65 -19.79
N VAL A 12 22.51 -33.81 -20.97
CA VAL A 12 22.14 -32.68 -21.85
C VAL A 12 20.85 -32.01 -21.39
N VAL A 13 19.93 -32.75 -20.77
CA VAL A 13 18.70 -32.16 -20.15
C VAL A 13 19.01 -31.51 -18.82
N ALA A 14 20.00 -31.96 -18.07
CA ALA A 14 20.45 -31.32 -16.82
C ALA A 14 21.32 -30.07 -17.04
N GLY A 15 21.96 -29.93 -18.24
CA GLY A 15 22.79 -28.77 -18.60
C GLY A 15 22.02 -27.58 -19.18
N GLY A 16 20.70 -27.67 -19.39
CA GLY A 16 19.85 -26.64 -19.99
C GLY A 16 18.94 -25.88 -19.05
N LEU A 17 18.93 -26.22 -17.77
CA LEU A 17 18.38 -25.34 -16.72
C LEU A 17 19.49 -24.33 -16.39
N ALA A 18 19.52 -23.20 -17.13
CA ALA A 18 20.18 -22.02 -16.62
C ALA A 18 19.69 -21.86 -15.16
N SER A 19 20.60 -21.88 -14.19
CA SER A 19 20.31 -21.54 -12.83
C SER A 19 19.72 -20.13 -12.88
N VAL A 20 18.41 -20.02 -12.77
CA VAL A 20 17.79 -18.74 -12.48
C VAL A 20 18.39 -18.38 -11.13
N GLY A 21 19.39 -17.49 -11.13
CA GLY A 21 20.01 -17.02 -9.90
C GLY A 21 18.89 -16.54 -8.98
N SER A 22 18.96 -16.89 -7.70
CA SER A 22 17.95 -16.43 -6.73
C SER A 22 17.93 -14.91 -6.77
N ARG A 23 16.74 -14.32 -6.96
CA ARG A 23 16.56 -12.86 -6.91
C ARG A 23 16.58 -12.40 -5.46
N HIS A 24 17.22 -11.27 -5.21
CA HIS A 24 17.39 -10.69 -3.89
C HIS A 24 16.49 -9.46 -3.72
N VAL A 25 15.69 -9.43 -2.69
CA VAL A 25 14.78 -8.32 -2.37
C VAL A 25 15.15 -7.73 -1.01
N LEU A 26 15.48 -6.45 -0.99
CA LEU A 26 15.68 -5.68 0.24
C LEU A 26 14.36 -5.09 0.73
N ILE A 27 14.03 -5.28 2.01
CA ILE A 27 12.85 -4.68 2.63
C ILE A 27 13.30 -3.70 3.73
N LEU A 28 13.25 -2.40 3.44
CA LEU A 28 13.49 -1.33 4.41
C LEU A 28 12.31 -1.24 5.36
N GLY A 29 12.57 -1.27 6.67
CA GLY A 29 11.52 -1.44 7.68
C GLY A 29 11.09 -2.89 7.86
N GLY A 30 11.90 -3.84 7.38
CA GLY A 30 11.64 -5.28 7.41
C GLY A 30 11.39 -5.85 8.81
N SER A 31 11.96 -5.25 9.86
CA SER A 31 11.69 -5.62 11.26
C SER A 31 10.36 -5.10 11.82
N GLY A 32 9.61 -4.32 11.01
CA GLY A 32 8.27 -3.86 11.33
C GLY A 32 7.19 -4.87 10.90
N ARG A 33 5.97 -4.70 11.39
CA ARG A 33 4.86 -5.63 11.12
C ARG A 33 4.46 -5.69 9.65
N ILE A 34 4.49 -4.56 8.93
CA ILE A 34 4.23 -4.52 7.49
C ILE A 34 5.38 -5.24 6.76
N GLY A 35 6.65 -4.90 7.08
CA GLY A 35 7.80 -5.52 6.44
C GLY A 35 7.89 -7.03 6.64
N THR A 36 7.56 -7.52 7.85
CA THR A 36 7.48 -8.97 8.12
C THR A 36 6.36 -9.63 7.29
N ALA A 37 5.18 -9.00 7.20
CA ALA A 37 4.07 -9.50 6.38
C ALA A 37 4.43 -9.51 4.88
N THR A 38 5.14 -8.48 4.41
CA THR A 38 5.67 -8.40 3.04
C THR A 38 6.63 -9.56 2.75
N ALA A 39 7.59 -9.82 3.65
CA ALA A 39 8.57 -10.90 3.51
C ALA A 39 7.91 -12.28 3.46
N ILE A 40 6.95 -12.55 4.36
CA ILE A 40 6.18 -13.79 4.40
C ILE A 40 5.45 -13.97 3.07
N HIS A 41 4.81 -12.93 2.56
CA HIS A 41 4.06 -13.00 1.31
C HIS A 41 4.97 -13.28 0.12
N PHE A 42 6.10 -12.57 0.00
CA PHE A 42 7.09 -12.84 -1.05
C PHE A 42 7.52 -14.31 -1.08
N LEU A 43 7.95 -14.85 0.04
CA LEU A 43 8.45 -16.21 0.13
C LEU A 43 7.36 -17.29 -0.03
N THR A 44 6.10 -16.93 0.21
CA THR A 44 4.95 -17.78 -0.06
C THR A 44 4.61 -17.80 -1.56
N ARG A 45 4.70 -16.66 -2.22
CA ARG A 45 4.39 -16.49 -3.65
C ARG A 45 5.52 -16.97 -4.57
N ASP A 46 6.75 -16.68 -4.21
CA ASP A 46 7.94 -17.10 -4.96
C ASP A 46 9.01 -17.64 -4.00
N PRO A 47 9.02 -18.96 -3.82
CA PRO A 47 10.01 -19.61 -2.97
C PRO A 47 11.48 -19.51 -3.43
N SER A 48 11.75 -19.02 -4.62
CA SER A 48 13.13 -18.86 -5.13
C SER A 48 13.78 -17.54 -4.71
N LEU A 49 13.00 -16.62 -4.10
CA LEU A 49 13.50 -15.33 -3.64
C LEU A 49 14.36 -15.47 -2.38
N HIS A 50 15.34 -14.60 -2.27
CA HIS A 50 16.06 -14.33 -1.04
C HIS A 50 15.67 -12.96 -0.49
N ILE A 51 15.18 -12.89 0.73
CA ILE A 51 14.68 -11.67 1.34
C ILE A 51 15.71 -11.16 2.37
N ARG A 52 16.10 -9.90 2.22
CA ARG A 52 16.92 -9.20 3.20
C ARG A 52 16.08 -8.14 3.92
N LEU A 53 15.82 -8.37 5.20
CA LEU A 53 15.17 -7.39 6.05
C LEU A 53 16.19 -6.33 6.49
N ALA A 54 15.84 -5.06 6.41
CA ALA A 54 16.70 -3.97 6.87
C ALA A 54 16.02 -3.09 7.90
N GLY A 55 16.78 -2.64 8.89
CA GLY A 55 16.30 -1.75 9.94
C GLY A 55 17.39 -1.46 10.98
N ARG A 56 17.14 -0.49 11.87
CA ARG A 56 18.15 0.01 12.81
C ARG A 56 18.42 -0.88 14.03
N ASN A 57 17.53 -1.82 14.33
CA ASN A 57 17.61 -2.62 15.57
C ASN A 57 17.81 -4.10 15.23
N ALA A 58 19.04 -4.60 15.40
CA ALA A 58 19.42 -5.96 15.09
C ALA A 58 18.62 -7.03 15.87
N GLN A 59 18.30 -6.78 17.15
CA GLN A 59 17.54 -7.73 17.94
C GLN A 59 16.10 -7.87 17.45
N ARG A 60 15.46 -6.75 17.05
CA ARG A 60 14.13 -6.79 16.43
C ARG A 60 14.20 -7.41 15.03
N GLY A 61 15.28 -7.15 14.30
CA GLY A 61 15.53 -7.74 12.99
C GLY A 61 15.62 -9.25 13.06
N GLN A 62 16.41 -9.79 13.97
CA GLN A 62 16.53 -11.24 14.15
C GLN A 62 15.18 -11.89 14.53
N LYS A 63 14.40 -11.27 15.42
CA LYS A 63 13.05 -11.76 15.76
C LYS A 63 12.13 -11.79 14.53
N ALA A 64 12.23 -10.79 13.65
CA ALA A 64 11.44 -10.76 12.40
C ALA A 64 11.87 -11.88 11.44
N VAL A 65 13.18 -12.14 11.30
CA VAL A 65 13.69 -13.28 10.51
C VAL A 65 13.17 -14.61 11.06
N ASP A 66 13.20 -14.79 12.39
CA ASP A 66 12.71 -16.00 13.03
C ASP A 66 11.19 -16.18 12.81
N GLU A 67 10.43 -15.08 12.85
CA GLU A 67 8.99 -15.08 12.55
C GLU A 67 8.74 -15.46 11.08
N VAL A 68 9.43 -14.84 10.12
CA VAL A 68 9.31 -15.17 8.70
C VAL A 68 9.63 -16.65 8.45
N ASN A 69 10.76 -17.14 8.97
CA ASN A 69 11.17 -18.54 8.80
C ASN A 69 10.15 -19.51 9.38
N ARG A 70 9.56 -19.20 10.53
CA ARG A 70 8.52 -20.02 11.16
C ARG A 70 7.24 -20.06 10.33
N GLU A 71 6.75 -18.89 9.88
CA GLU A 71 5.49 -18.80 9.11
C GLU A 71 5.62 -19.45 7.70
N VAL A 72 6.79 -19.31 7.08
CA VAL A 72 7.06 -19.93 5.76
C VAL A 72 7.46 -21.40 5.88
N GLY A 73 7.81 -21.87 7.07
CA GLY A 73 8.20 -23.26 7.32
C GLY A 73 9.58 -23.65 6.79
N ARG A 74 10.46 -22.66 6.52
CA ARG A 74 11.83 -22.91 6.03
C ARG A 74 12.78 -21.79 6.49
N ALA A 75 14.07 -22.14 6.64
CA ALA A 75 15.13 -21.23 7.02
C ALA A 75 16.12 -20.98 5.86
N GLY A 76 16.93 -19.93 5.98
CA GLY A 76 18.02 -19.62 5.06
C GLY A 76 17.64 -18.79 3.84
N TRP A 77 16.38 -18.38 3.71
CA TRP A 77 15.88 -17.53 2.62
C TRP A 77 15.50 -16.12 3.07
N CYS A 78 15.65 -15.85 4.35
CA CYS A 78 15.46 -14.53 4.94
C CYS A 78 16.63 -14.25 5.87
N ASP A 79 17.28 -13.10 5.70
CA ASP A 79 18.32 -12.57 6.57
C ASP A 79 18.00 -11.15 7.03
N PHE A 80 18.85 -10.59 7.90
CA PHE A 80 18.70 -9.22 8.39
C PHE A 80 20.02 -8.45 8.29
N VAL A 81 19.94 -7.20 7.84
CA VAL A 81 21.05 -6.23 7.88
C VAL A 81 20.68 -5.02 8.72
N SER A 82 21.60 -4.57 9.58
CA SER A 82 21.45 -3.28 10.25
C SER A 82 21.65 -2.17 9.23
N CYS A 83 20.64 -1.31 9.07
CA CYS A 83 20.68 -0.21 8.12
C CYS A 83 19.82 0.95 8.62
N ASP A 84 20.41 2.12 8.74
CA ASP A 84 19.69 3.38 8.80
C ASP A 84 19.59 3.96 7.38
N TYR A 85 18.40 3.94 6.80
CA TYR A 85 18.18 4.42 5.43
C TYR A 85 18.47 5.93 5.26
N THR A 86 18.61 6.67 6.36
CA THR A 86 19.04 8.07 6.34
C THR A 86 20.57 8.23 6.20
N SER A 87 21.32 7.16 6.42
CA SER A 87 22.77 7.08 6.16
C SER A 87 23.00 6.65 4.71
N GLU A 88 23.66 7.50 3.93
CA GLU A 88 23.99 7.20 2.54
C GLU A 88 24.89 5.97 2.41
N VAL A 89 25.88 5.84 3.28
CA VAL A 89 26.83 4.72 3.28
C VAL A 89 26.13 3.40 3.58
N GLU A 90 25.31 3.35 4.62
CA GLU A 90 24.60 2.14 5.02
C GLU A 90 23.57 1.74 3.97
N MET A 91 22.84 2.71 3.43
CA MET A 91 21.83 2.45 2.40
C MET A 91 22.44 1.98 1.09
N SER A 92 23.55 2.60 0.63
CA SER A 92 24.28 2.15 -0.57
C SER A 92 24.78 0.72 -0.44
N SER A 93 25.34 0.38 0.73
CA SER A 93 25.78 -0.99 1.01
C SER A 93 24.60 -1.98 1.07
N ALA A 94 23.46 -1.58 1.61
CA ALA A 94 22.30 -2.46 1.72
C ALA A 94 21.65 -2.76 0.36
N VAL A 95 21.70 -1.81 -0.60
CA VAL A 95 21.10 -1.93 -1.94
C VAL A 95 22.01 -2.70 -2.90
N GLU A 96 23.30 -2.79 -2.63
CA GLU A 96 24.27 -3.46 -3.51
C GLU A 96 23.88 -4.93 -3.75
N GLY A 97 23.77 -5.31 -5.02
CA GLY A 97 23.42 -6.67 -5.44
C GLY A 97 21.95 -7.05 -5.25
N MET A 98 21.07 -6.10 -4.95
CA MET A 98 19.63 -6.35 -4.86
C MET A 98 18.95 -6.23 -6.23
N ASP A 99 18.00 -7.12 -6.51
CA ASP A 99 17.13 -7.03 -7.69
C ASP A 99 15.97 -6.08 -7.47
N ALA A 100 15.52 -5.94 -6.21
CA ALA A 100 14.44 -5.04 -5.85
C ALA A 100 14.62 -4.45 -4.45
N VAL A 101 14.00 -3.28 -4.24
CA VAL A 101 13.88 -2.61 -2.94
C VAL A 101 12.42 -2.33 -2.64
N VAL A 102 11.96 -2.75 -1.47
CA VAL A 102 10.63 -2.42 -0.94
C VAL A 102 10.79 -1.56 0.31
N HIS A 103 10.28 -0.35 0.29
CA HIS A 103 10.41 0.63 1.36
C HIS A 103 9.11 0.80 2.14
N VAL A 104 9.03 0.15 3.30
CA VAL A 104 7.88 0.23 4.23
C VAL A 104 8.26 0.88 5.58
N ALA A 105 9.37 1.61 5.59
CA ALA A 105 9.86 2.34 6.77
C ALA A 105 9.45 3.81 6.71
N GLY A 106 8.22 4.13 7.04
CA GLY A 106 7.79 5.52 7.21
C GLY A 106 8.43 6.22 8.43
N PRO A 107 8.19 7.51 8.62
CA PRO A 107 7.38 8.40 7.79
C PRO A 107 8.15 8.87 6.53
N PHE A 108 7.45 9.11 5.45
CA PHE A 108 8.02 9.60 4.18
C PHE A 108 8.13 11.13 4.17
N VAL A 109 8.64 11.70 5.26
CA VAL A 109 8.79 13.15 5.46
C VAL A 109 10.20 13.50 5.89
N GLY A 110 10.60 14.74 5.64
CA GLY A 110 11.90 15.27 6.03
C GLY A 110 12.97 15.15 4.93
N PRO A 111 14.18 15.69 5.18
CA PRO A 111 15.19 15.93 4.14
C PRO A 111 15.78 14.64 3.53
N ASN A 112 15.68 13.52 4.22
CA ASN A 112 16.23 12.24 3.78
C ASN A 112 15.15 11.25 3.30
N ALA A 113 13.90 11.67 3.19
CA ALA A 113 12.79 10.78 2.81
C ALA A 113 13.00 10.14 1.42
N LEU A 114 13.55 10.89 0.47
CA LEU A 114 13.82 10.44 -0.90
C LEU A 114 15.09 9.59 -1.05
N ARG A 115 15.95 9.52 -0.03
CA ARG A 115 17.24 8.81 -0.15
C ARG A 115 17.12 7.35 -0.55
N PRO A 116 16.19 6.53 0.00
CA PRO A 116 16.00 5.15 -0.44
C PRO A 116 15.69 5.04 -1.93
N LEU A 117 14.81 5.88 -2.45
CA LEU A 117 14.49 5.92 -3.88
C LEU A 117 15.74 6.34 -4.70
N GLN A 118 16.38 7.44 -4.34
CA GLN A 118 17.56 7.97 -5.04
C GLN A 118 18.67 6.92 -5.18
N LEU A 119 19.02 6.25 -4.09
CA LEU A 119 20.09 5.25 -4.08
C LEU A 119 19.68 3.96 -4.79
N SER A 120 18.40 3.58 -4.75
CA SER A 120 17.89 2.45 -5.51
C SER A 120 17.93 2.71 -7.03
N LEU A 121 17.55 3.92 -7.46
CA LEU A 121 17.66 4.34 -8.87
C LEU A 121 19.14 4.38 -9.32
N ALA A 122 20.03 4.91 -8.50
CA ALA A 122 21.45 4.98 -8.78
C ALA A 122 22.12 3.59 -8.85
N ALA A 123 21.70 2.67 -8.00
CA ALA A 123 22.16 1.27 -8.03
C ALA A 123 21.57 0.46 -9.19
N GLY A 124 20.54 0.97 -9.85
CA GLY A 124 19.94 0.31 -11.01
C GLY A 124 19.17 -0.96 -10.66
N VAL A 125 18.56 -1.04 -9.46
CA VAL A 125 17.70 -2.18 -9.10
C VAL A 125 16.55 -2.33 -10.10
N GLY A 126 16.11 -3.55 -10.36
CA GLY A 126 15.03 -3.79 -11.34
C GLY A 126 13.69 -3.22 -10.91
N ALA A 127 13.39 -3.24 -9.60
CA ALA A 127 12.15 -2.71 -9.04
C ALA A 127 12.39 -1.91 -7.76
N TYR A 128 11.65 -0.81 -7.60
CA TYR A 128 11.50 -0.11 -6.32
C TYR A 128 10.02 0.06 -6.02
N VAL A 129 9.62 -0.23 -4.79
CA VAL A 129 8.22 -0.10 -4.36
C VAL A 129 8.18 0.54 -2.98
N ASP A 130 7.30 1.52 -2.77
CA ASP A 130 7.10 2.10 -1.45
C ASP A 130 5.62 2.31 -1.09
N VAL A 131 5.36 2.63 0.19
CA VAL A 131 4.03 2.92 0.74
C VAL A 131 3.89 4.40 1.11
N SER A 132 4.52 5.27 0.33
CA SER A 132 4.44 6.72 0.56
C SER A 132 3.02 7.25 0.32
N ASP A 133 2.66 8.29 1.06
CA ASP A 133 1.41 9.02 0.94
C ASP A 133 1.55 10.56 0.97
N PRO A 134 2.64 11.19 1.50
CA PRO A 134 2.75 12.64 1.49
C PRO A 134 2.89 13.20 0.07
N ILE A 135 2.02 14.16 -0.30
CA ILE A 135 2.02 14.78 -1.64
C ILE A 135 3.37 15.41 -1.98
N GLU A 136 4.01 16.09 -1.02
CA GLU A 136 5.33 16.71 -1.24
C GLU A 136 6.40 15.67 -1.63
N TYR A 137 6.35 14.48 -1.01
CA TYR A 137 7.23 13.38 -1.38
C TYR A 137 6.94 12.90 -2.81
N LEU A 138 5.66 12.68 -3.15
CA LEU A 138 5.24 12.21 -4.47
C LEU A 138 5.64 13.19 -5.57
N ASP A 139 5.41 14.48 -5.36
CA ASP A 139 5.79 15.54 -6.32
C ASP A 139 7.30 15.61 -6.56
N ALA A 140 8.10 15.39 -5.54
CA ALA A 140 9.54 15.37 -5.66
C ALA A 140 10.06 14.08 -6.30
N ALA A 141 9.51 12.92 -5.91
CA ALA A 141 9.89 11.61 -6.42
C ALA A 141 9.57 11.44 -7.91
N ARG A 142 8.39 11.90 -8.36
CA ARG A 142 7.96 11.81 -9.77
C ARG A 142 8.82 12.63 -10.75
N LYS A 143 9.62 13.57 -10.25
CA LYS A 143 10.58 14.34 -11.07
C LYS A 143 11.90 13.59 -11.29
N MET A 144 12.08 12.45 -10.62
CA MET A 144 13.30 11.65 -10.78
C MET A 144 13.22 10.79 -12.05
N HIS A 145 14.36 10.57 -12.64
CA HIS A 145 14.51 9.74 -13.82
C HIS A 145 15.23 8.45 -13.48
N SER A 146 14.89 7.40 -14.17
CA SER A 146 15.56 6.11 -14.10
C SER A 146 15.84 5.60 -15.50
N ASN A 147 16.99 4.92 -15.67
CA ASN A 147 17.36 4.26 -16.92
C ASN A 147 17.20 2.73 -16.84
N SER A 148 16.93 2.19 -15.65
CA SER A 148 16.92 0.73 -15.42
C SER A 148 15.87 0.27 -14.40
N THR A 149 15.43 1.16 -13.52
CA THR A 149 14.50 0.85 -12.42
C THR A 149 13.09 1.24 -12.79
N VAL A 150 12.14 0.35 -12.58
CA VAL A 150 10.72 0.68 -12.50
C VAL A 150 10.38 0.90 -11.02
N ALA A 151 10.06 2.14 -10.67
CA ALA A 151 9.69 2.52 -9.31
C ALA A 151 8.19 2.76 -9.22
N VAL A 152 7.52 2.18 -8.23
CA VAL A 152 6.11 2.42 -7.92
C VAL A 152 5.99 2.96 -6.51
N LEU A 153 5.49 4.18 -6.42
CA LEU A 153 5.16 4.87 -5.18
C LEU A 153 3.73 4.52 -4.77
N CYS A 154 3.35 4.77 -3.53
CA CYS A 154 1.98 4.51 -3.09
C CYS A 154 1.52 3.06 -3.30
N ALA A 155 2.35 2.05 -3.14
CA ALA A 155 2.03 0.67 -3.47
C ALA A 155 1.48 -0.13 -2.28
N GLY A 156 0.73 0.53 -1.41
CA GLY A 156 0.04 -0.09 -0.27
C GLY A 156 -1.37 -0.58 -0.61
N ALA A 157 -2.22 -0.66 0.42
CA ALA A 157 -3.64 -0.94 0.24
C ALA A 157 -4.41 0.33 -0.18
N PHE A 158 -4.20 1.43 0.55
CA PHE A 158 -4.67 2.77 0.22
C PHE A 158 -3.67 3.82 0.78
N PRO A 159 -3.01 4.55 -0.10
CA PRO A 159 -2.98 4.43 -1.56
C PRO A 159 -2.31 3.14 -2.05
N GLY A 160 -2.65 2.73 -3.27
CA GLY A 160 -2.07 1.59 -3.96
C GLY A 160 -3.10 0.72 -4.65
N MET A 161 -3.58 -0.33 -3.97
CA MET A 161 -4.69 -1.14 -4.46
C MET A 161 -5.92 -0.27 -4.79
N SER A 162 -6.25 0.70 -3.94
CA SER A 162 -7.35 1.64 -4.16
C SER A 162 -7.25 2.40 -5.49
N ASN A 163 -6.03 2.83 -5.87
CA ASN A 163 -5.79 3.53 -7.13
C ASN A 163 -6.12 2.64 -8.33
N VAL A 164 -5.64 1.39 -8.31
CA VAL A 164 -5.90 0.43 -9.39
C VAL A 164 -7.38 0.07 -9.48
N LEU A 165 -8.04 -0.13 -8.33
CA LEU A 165 -9.49 -0.39 -8.28
C LEU A 165 -10.31 0.81 -8.77
N ALA A 166 -9.86 2.04 -8.53
CA ALA A 166 -10.52 3.25 -9.03
C ALA A 166 -10.46 3.31 -10.56
N MET A 167 -9.29 3.00 -11.16
CA MET A 167 -9.16 2.90 -12.61
C MET A 167 -10.06 1.82 -13.20
N GLU A 168 -10.21 0.69 -12.51
CA GLU A 168 -11.09 -0.40 -12.92
C GLU A 168 -12.55 0.03 -12.94
N VAL A 169 -13.05 0.56 -11.82
CA VAL A 169 -14.47 0.95 -11.75
C VAL A 169 -14.81 2.14 -12.65
N ALA A 170 -13.84 3.03 -12.90
CA ALA A 170 -14.01 4.09 -13.88
C ALA A 170 -14.20 3.52 -15.29
N SER A 171 -13.52 2.43 -15.65
CA SER A 171 -13.65 1.78 -16.94
C SER A 171 -14.96 1.01 -17.14
N LEU A 172 -15.70 0.75 -16.07
CA LEU A 172 -17.01 0.07 -16.16
C LEU A 172 -18.14 1.01 -16.60
N CYS A 173 -18.00 2.33 -16.41
CA CYS A 173 -19.02 3.29 -16.81
C CYS A 173 -18.81 3.78 -18.24
N ASP A 174 -19.92 4.00 -18.96
CA ASP A 174 -19.88 4.76 -20.19
C ASP A 174 -19.73 6.27 -19.86
N GLY A 175 -19.16 7.02 -20.81
CA GLY A 175 -18.88 8.45 -20.62
C GLY A 175 -17.57 8.69 -19.82
N ARG A 176 -17.36 9.96 -19.45
CA ARG A 176 -16.19 10.36 -18.67
C ARG A 176 -16.50 10.30 -17.17
N THR A 177 -15.50 9.96 -16.39
CA THR A 177 -15.63 10.04 -14.92
C THR A 177 -15.93 11.48 -14.51
N LYS A 178 -17.03 11.67 -13.77
CA LYS A 178 -17.43 12.95 -13.20
C LYS A 178 -16.99 13.03 -11.76
N ASP A 179 -17.49 12.12 -10.93
CA ASP A 179 -17.19 12.12 -9.49
C ASP A 179 -16.52 10.82 -9.07
N LEU A 180 -15.59 10.91 -8.11
CA LEU A 180 -14.80 9.81 -7.59
C LEU A 180 -14.71 9.90 -6.06
N ASN A 181 -15.13 8.84 -5.35
CA ASN A 181 -15.08 8.82 -3.89
C ASN A 181 -14.35 7.58 -3.38
N PHE A 182 -13.41 7.80 -2.47
CA PHE A 182 -12.69 6.75 -1.77
C PHE A 182 -13.16 6.69 -0.32
N SER A 183 -13.55 5.54 0.13
CA SER A 183 -14.00 5.30 1.49
C SER A 183 -13.28 4.11 2.08
N TYR A 184 -12.68 4.28 3.26
CA TYR A 184 -11.91 3.27 3.94
C TYR A 184 -12.45 3.01 5.33
N PHE A 185 -12.27 1.80 5.80
CA PHE A 185 -12.57 1.41 7.18
C PHE A 185 -11.47 0.51 7.69
N THR A 186 -10.97 0.81 8.87
CA THR A 186 -9.96 -0.02 9.54
C THR A 186 -10.30 -0.22 11.01
N ALA A 187 -10.03 -1.40 11.51
CA ALA A 187 -10.08 -1.72 12.93
C ALA A 187 -8.81 -2.46 13.33
N GLY A 188 -8.40 -2.36 14.60
CA GLY A 188 -7.22 -3.07 15.07
C GLY A 188 -5.89 -2.46 14.64
N LEU A 189 -5.83 -1.13 14.47
CA LEU A 189 -4.61 -0.42 14.03
C LEU A 189 -3.49 -0.41 15.07
N GLY A 190 -3.75 -0.64 16.34
CA GLY A 190 -2.73 -0.72 17.40
C GLY A 190 -1.72 -1.83 17.19
N GLY A 191 -2.10 -2.82 16.38
CA GLY A 191 -1.18 -3.78 15.81
C GLY A 191 -0.09 -3.18 14.94
N SER A 192 -0.27 -2.00 14.35
CA SER A 192 0.69 -1.35 13.44
C SER A 192 1.82 -0.61 14.18
N GLY A 193 1.70 -0.43 15.50
CA GLY A 193 2.74 0.18 16.35
C GLY A 193 2.73 1.70 16.38
N THR A 194 3.62 2.27 17.21
CA THR A 194 3.71 3.71 17.49
C THR A 194 3.96 4.55 16.23
N VAL A 195 4.70 4.01 15.26
CA VAL A 195 5.01 4.75 14.01
C VAL A 195 3.75 5.03 13.19
N ASN A 196 2.82 4.07 13.12
CA ASN A 196 1.57 4.29 12.40
C ASN A 196 0.68 5.33 13.10
N LEU A 197 0.66 5.32 14.43
CA LEU A 197 -0.04 6.35 15.20
C LEU A 197 0.61 7.73 15.03
N ASP A 198 1.93 7.80 14.90
CA ASP A 198 2.65 9.05 14.65
C ASP A 198 2.31 9.62 13.26
N ILE A 199 2.32 8.78 12.22
CA ILE A 199 1.87 9.16 10.86
C ILE A 199 0.41 9.62 10.88
N THR A 200 -0.47 8.90 11.58
CA THR A 200 -1.88 9.28 11.73
C THR A 200 -2.00 10.64 12.41
N ASN A 201 -1.28 10.86 13.49
CA ASN A 201 -1.31 12.15 14.21
C ASN A 201 -0.76 13.28 13.34
N TYR A 202 0.32 13.05 12.60
CA TYR A 202 0.87 14.04 11.65
C TYR A 202 -0.16 14.42 10.59
N GLY A 203 -0.88 13.44 10.04
CA GLY A 203 -1.95 13.62 9.06
C GLY A 203 -3.08 14.55 9.52
N PHE A 204 -3.34 14.66 10.84
CA PHE A 204 -4.30 15.65 11.35
C PHE A 204 -3.88 17.11 11.09
N GLY A 205 -2.61 17.36 10.86
CA GLY A 205 -2.08 18.68 10.50
C GLY A 205 -2.05 18.94 9.00
N GLU A 206 -2.17 17.92 8.16
CA GLU A 206 -2.03 18.04 6.71
C GLU A 206 -3.29 18.63 6.04
N PRO A 207 -3.13 19.38 4.94
CA PRO A 207 -4.27 19.76 4.11
C PRO A 207 -4.86 18.51 3.43
N VAL A 208 -6.18 18.51 3.25
CA VAL A 208 -6.88 17.37 2.62
C VAL A 208 -6.90 17.55 1.11
N PRO A 209 -6.28 16.65 0.33
CA PRO A 209 -6.34 16.71 -1.12
C PRO A 209 -7.75 16.35 -1.60
N ARG A 210 -8.25 17.12 -2.54
CA ARG A 210 -9.56 16.92 -3.21
C ARG A 210 -9.47 17.35 -4.67
N CYS A 211 -10.47 16.97 -5.42
CA CYS A 211 -10.78 17.61 -6.68
C CYS A 211 -12.16 18.28 -6.56
N VAL A 212 -12.28 19.52 -7.01
CA VAL A 212 -13.52 20.29 -7.01
C VAL A 212 -13.71 20.90 -8.39
N GLU A 213 -14.83 20.60 -9.05
CA GLU A 213 -15.12 21.05 -10.42
C GLU A 213 -13.99 20.73 -11.42
N GLY A 214 -13.40 19.55 -11.27
CA GLY A 214 -12.29 19.10 -12.11
C GLY A 214 -10.91 19.61 -11.71
N GLU A 215 -10.84 20.60 -10.80
CA GLU A 215 -9.57 21.21 -10.39
C GLU A 215 -9.03 20.59 -9.10
N PRO A 216 -7.76 20.19 -9.08
CA PRO A 216 -7.08 19.68 -7.89
C PRO A 216 -6.90 20.79 -6.86
N VAL A 217 -7.37 20.57 -5.63
CA VAL A 217 -7.25 21.55 -4.54
C VAL A 217 -6.76 20.89 -3.26
N LEU A 218 -5.95 21.61 -2.50
CA LEU A 218 -5.61 21.28 -1.12
C LEU A 218 -6.51 22.11 -0.20
N VAL A 219 -7.44 21.46 0.46
CA VAL A 219 -8.39 22.14 1.32
C VAL A 219 -7.83 22.23 2.73
N ASP A 220 -7.74 23.46 3.25
CA ASP A 220 -7.36 23.69 4.64
C ASP A 220 -8.42 23.25 5.66
N ASP A 221 -9.61 22.91 5.20
CA ASP A 221 -10.61 22.18 5.96
C ASP A 221 -10.08 20.76 6.22
N TYR A 222 -9.94 20.46 7.37
CA TYR A 222 -9.17 19.46 8.05
C TYR A 222 -9.62 18.00 7.85
N ALA A 223 -8.70 17.13 8.09
CA ALA A 223 -9.00 15.76 8.47
C ALA A 223 -10.08 15.75 9.56
N GLY A 224 -11.22 15.11 9.28
CA GLY A 224 -12.32 15.01 10.25
C GLY A 224 -13.65 15.63 9.81
N SER A 225 -13.75 16.29 8.63
CA SER A 225 -15.07 16.65 8.10
C SER A 225 -15.88 15.39 7.77
N ASP A 226 -17.16 15.37 8.18
CA ASP A 226 -18.04 14.23 7.99
C ASP A 226 -18.32 13.99 6.50
N LEU A 227 -18.03 12.80 6.01
CA LEU A 227 -18.34 12.34 4.66
C LEU A 227 -19.61 11.48 4.62
N GLY A 228 -20.26 11.28 5.76
CA GLY A 228 -21.45 10.47 5.91
C GLY A 228 -21.14 9.00 6.22
N ARG A 229 -22.17 8.19 6.07
CA ARG A 229 -22.07 6.73 6.30
C ARG A 229 -21.97 6.00 4.99
N VAL A 230 -21.08 5.03 4.92
CA VAL A 230 -20.77 4.25 3.73
C VAL A 230 -21.03 2.77 3.99
N ASN A 231 -21.71 2.12 3.07
CA ASN A 231 -21.91 0.67 3.07
C ASN A 231 -20.71 0.00 2.40
N PHE A 232 -19.95 -0.79 3.14
CA PHE A 232 -18.83 -1.56 2.62
C PHE A 232 -19.27 -2.92 2.07
N TYR A 233 -20.39 -2.94 1.32
CA TYR A 233 -20.96 -4.09 0.65
C TYR A 233 -21.88 -3.62 -0.49
N PHE A 234 -22.23 -4.52 -1.39
CA PHE A 234 -23.34 -4.34 -2.33
C PHE A 234 -24.65 -4.89 -1.72
N ASP A 235 -25.80 -4.42 -2.19
CA ASP A 235 -27.10 -4.79 -1.60
C ASP A 235 -27.43 -6.29 -1.76
N ASP A 236 -26.84 -6.94 -2.77
CA ASP A 236 -26.97 -8.36 -3.07
C ASP A 236 -25.83 -9.23 -2.52
N ASP A 237 -24.91 -8.65 -1.72
CA ASP A 237 -23.84 -9.41 -1.07
C ASP A 237 -24.37 -10.32 0.05
N ASN A 238 -23.56 -11.32 0.42
CA ASN A 238 -23.89 -12.26 1.48
C ASN A 238 -24.05 -11.52 2.83
N VAL A 239 -25.06 -11.93 3.60
CA VAL A 239 -25.41 -11.33 4.91
C VAL A 239 -24.24 -11.36 5.89
N SER A 240 -23.43 -12.43 5.91
CA SER A 240 -22.28 -12.56 6.81
C SER A 240 -21.23 -11.45 6.64
N ASP A 241 -20.98 -11.02 5.40
CA ASP A 241 -20.04 -9.94 5.10
C ASP A 241 -20.62 -8.58 5.49
N ARG A 242 -21.94 -8.42 5.33
CA ARG A 242 -22.66 -7.20 5.79
C ARG A 242 -22.59 -7.03 7.30
N GLU A 243 -22.73 -8.11 8.06
CA GLU A 243 -22.67 -8.08 9.51
C GLU A 243 -21.28 -7.73 10.03
N ARG A 244 -20.24 -8.19 9.35
CA ARG A 244 -18.85 -7.97 9.77
C ARG A 244 -18.38 -6.54 9.62
N ILE A 245 -18.62 -5.89 8.48
CA ILE A 245 -18.14 -4.54 8.19
C ILE A 245 -19.30 -3.55 8.19
N GLY A 246 -20.30 -3.77 7.39
CA GLY A 246 -21.56 -3.06 7.35
C GLY A 246 -21.42 -1.57 6.99
N ASN A 247 -22.34 -0.78 7.56
CA ASN A 247 -22.42 0.65 7.34
C ASN A 247 -21.58 1.40 8.38
N ARG A 248 -20.55 2.15 7.93
CA ARG A 248 -19.58 2.85 8.77
C ARG A 248 -19.54 4.34 8.47
N ALA A 249 -19.39 5.15 9.50
CA ALA A 249 -19.12 6.58 9.33
C ALA A 249 -17.70 6.78 8.81
N CYS A 250 -17.53 7.69 7.85
CA CYS A 250 -16.26 8.07 7.27
C CYS A 250 -16.03 9.57 7.41
N TRP A 251 -14.79 9.94 7.68
CA TRP A 251 -14.33 11.32 7.88
C TRP A 251 -13.26 11.63 6.86
N ALA A 252 -13.22 12.85 6.37
CA ALA A 252 -12.20 13.27 5.41
C ALA A 252 -10.78 13.01 5.94
N TRP A 253 -9.91 12.50 5.08
CA TRP A 253 -8.53 12.19 5.41
C TRP A 253 -7.60 12.57 4.25
N PRO A 254 -6.34 12.99 4.51
CA PRO A 254 -5.42 13.45 3.47
C PRO A 254 -4.82 12.31 2.64
N PHE A 255 -5.65 11.53 1.99
CA PHE A 255 -5.20 10.49 1.06
C PHE A 255 -4.95 11.06 -0.34
N PRO A 256 -3.75 10.84 -0.92
CA PRO A 256 -3.34 11.46 -2.17
C PRO A 256 -4.14 10.99 -3.39
N GLU A 257 -4.72 9.78 -3.37
CA GLU A 257 -5.47 9.23 -4.49
C GLU A 257 -6.70 10.05 -4.86
N ALA A 258 -7.31 10.76 -3.92
CA ALA A 258 -8.38 11.72 -4.22
C ALA A 258 -7.95 12.84 -5.18
N PHE A 259 -6.65 13.05 -5.29
CA PHE A 259 -6.03 14.05 -6.16
C PHE A 259 -5.35 13.39 -7.36
N THR A 260 -4.52 12.35 -7.14
CA THR A 260 -3.68 11.76 -8.18
C THR A 260 -4.52 10.95 -9.20
N VAL A 261 -5.43 10.11 -8.73
CA VAL A 261 -6.34 9.34 -9.60
C VAL A 261 -7.35 10.27 -10.29
N ALA A 262 -7.87 11.28 -9.58
CA ALA A 262 -8.76 12.27 -10.17
C ALA A 262 -8.09 13.02 -11.32
N SER A 263 -6.83 13.42 -11.15
CA SER A 263 -6.02 14.05 -12.19
C SER A 263 -5.76 13.11 -13.37
N LYS A 264 -5.44 11.84 -13.10
CA LYS A 264 -5.21 10.82 -14.13
C LYS A 264 -6.46 10.57 -14.98
N LEU A 265 -7.63 10.48 -14.34
CA LEU A 265 -8.92 10.27 -15.02
C LEU A 265 -9.46 11.57 -15.63
N ASN A 266 -8.83 12.72 -15.39
CA ASN A 266 -9.28 14.03 -15.84
C ASN A 266 -10.78 14.24 -15.53
N ILE A 267 -11.17 14.04 -14.27
CA ILE A 267 -12.57 14.14 -13.84
C ILE A 267 -13.12 15.55 -14.02
N SER A 268 -14.43 15.68 -14.23
CA SER A 268 -15.07 16.99 -14.42
C SER A 268 -15.81 17.52 -13.18
N GLY A 269 -15.97 16.70 -12.18
CA GLY A 269 -16.70 17.03 -10.95
C GLY A 269 -15.80 16.98 -9.72
N SER A 270 -16.13 16.15 -8.74
CA SER A 270 -15.46 16.13 -7.45
C SER A 270 -14.81 14.79 -7.12
N SER A 271 -13.71 14.85 -6.37
CA SER A 271 -13.10 13.69 -5.75
C SER A 271 -12.80 13.95 -4.28
N ARG A 272 -12.98 12.93 -3.45
CA ARG A 272 -12.67 12.97 -2.02
C ARG A 272 -12.31 11.61 -1.50
N ALA A 273 -11.53 11.60 -0.41
CA ALA A 273 -11.19 10.38 0.30
C ALA A 273 -11.45 10.53 1.80
N GLY A 274 -11.83 9.44 2.44
CA GLY A 274 -12.06 9.43 3.88
C GLY A 274 -11.99 8.05 4.49
N MET A 275 -11.85 8.05 5.82
CA MET A 275 -11.65 6.86 6.60
C MET A 275 -12.53 6.87 7.85
N GLY A 276 -13.00 5.68 8.24
CA GLY A 276 -13.60 5.40 9.54
C GLY A 276 -12.81 4.34 10.28
N THR A 277 -12.95 4.32 11.60
CA THR A 277 -12.32 3.31 12.46
C THR A 277 -13.31 2.74 13.48
N ALA A 278 -12.93 1.66 14.13
CA ALA A 278 -13.68 1.05 15.23
C ALA A 278 -12.85 1.02 16.53
N PRO A 279 -13.54 1.12 17.69
CA PRO A 279 -14.97 1.42 17.85
C PRO A 279 -15.32 2.85 17.43
N ALA A 280 -16.57 3.10 17.10
CA ALA A 280 -17.04 4.39 16.57
C ALA A 280 -16.69 5.60 17.45
N VAL A 281 -16.60 5.42 18.75
CA VAL A 281 -16.21 6.47 19.71
C VAL A 281 -14.83 7.06 19.41
N TRP A 282 -13.94 6.31 18.78
CA TRP A 282 -12.64 6.84 18.33
C TRP A 282 -12.79 7.94 17.28
N ASN A 283 -13.71 7.78 16.35
CA ASN A 283 -13.98 8.80 15.32
C ASN A 283 -14.39 10.12 15.95
N ASP A 284 -15.32 10.08 16.92
CA ASP A 284 -15.81 11.29 17.60
C ASP A 284 -14.71 11.94 18.46
N MET A 285 -13.91 11.12 19.14
CA MET A 285 -12.79 11.61 19.95
C MET A 285 -11.68 12.23 19.09
N LEU A 286 -11.31 11.59 17.97
CA LEU A 286 -10.31 12.10 17.04
C LEU A 286 -10.79 13.41 16.41
N ARG A 287 -12.06 13.50 16.02
CA ARG A 287 -12.66 14.74 15.53
C ARG A 287 -12.54 15.87 16.56
N LEU A 288 -12.92 15.62 17.81
CA LEU A 288 -12.82 16.61 18.87
C LEU A 288 -11.36 17.08 19.08
N LEU A 289 -10.40 16.15 19.05
CA LEU A 289 -8.98 16.48 19.18
C LEU A 289 -8.50 17.36 18.02
N VAL A 290 -8.91 17.06 16.79
CA VAL A 290 -8.55 17.86 15.60
C VAL A 290 -9.15 19.25 15.65
N GLU A 291 -10.37 19.40 16.18
CA GLU A 291 -11.05 20.69 16.33
C GLU A 291 -10.38 21.57 17.42
N ILE A 292 -9.90 20.98 18.51
CA ILE A 292 -9.35 21.73 19.66
C ILE A 292 -7.86 22.03 19.48
N VAL A 293 -7.07 21.08 18.95
CA VAL A 293 -5.61 21.21 18.87
C VAL A 293 -5.22 21.98 17.61
N PRO A 294 -4.43 23.07 17.73
CA PRO A 294 -3.98 23.81 16.56
C PRO A 294 -3.21 22.92 15.59
N ARG A 295 -3.54 22.98 14.29
CA ARG A 295 -2.96 22.15 13.22
C ARG A 295 -1.44 22.15 13.21
N ARG A 296 -0.82 23.32 13.43
CA ARG A 296 0.65 23.46 13.48
C ARG A 296 1.33 22.55 14.51
N TRP A 297 0.60 22.15 15.57
CA TRP A 297 1.17 21.26 16.59
C TRP A 297 1.25 19.83 16.08
N TRP A 298 0.23 19.38 15.36
CA TRP A 298 0.22 18.04 14.74
C TRP A 298 1.37 17.82 13.77
N ARG A 299 1.82 18.88 13.07
CA ARG A 299 2.97 18.87 12.15
C ARG A 299 4.34 18.86 12.84
N THR A 300 4.38 18.87 14.15
CA THR A 300 5.65 18.77 14.89
C THR A 300 5.88 17.35 15.35
N ALA A 301 7.06 16.78 15.00
CA ALA A 301 7.42 15.41 15.39
C ALA A 301 7.41 15.20 16.92
N ALA A 302 7.65 16.26 17.70
CA ALA A 302 7.60 16.19 19.17
C ALA A 302 6.16 15.98 19.68
N PHE A 303 5.18 16.68 19.09
CA PHE A 303 3.78 16.58 19.50
C PHE A 303 3.13 15.30 18.96
N SER A 304 3.22 15.04 17.63
CA SER A 304 2.63 13.83 17.02
C SER A 304 3.19 12.56 17.61
N GLY A 305 4.51 12.45 17.76
CA GLY A 305 5.17 11.31 18.40
C GLY A 305 4.90 11.21 19.91
N GLY A 306 4.70 12.34 20.61
CA GLY A 306 4.25 12.37 22.00
C GLY A 306 2.85 11.79 22.16
N MET A 307 1.91 12.24 21.33
CA MET A 307 0.54 11.74 21.30
C MET A 307 0.46 10.27 20.89
N ALA A 308 1.29 9.82 19.93
CA ALA A 308 1.38 8.43 19.54
C ALA A 308 1.80 7.53 20.71
N ARG A 309 2.83 7.91 21.47
CA ARG A 309 3.27 7.17 22.67
C ARG A 309 2.22 7.17 23.78
N PHE A 310 1.50 8.29 23.95
CA PHE A 310 0.44 8.41 24.95
C PHE A 310 -0.77 7.53 24.59
N SER A 311 -1.20 7.52 23.34
CA SER A 311 -2.39 6.78 22.90
C SER A 311 -2.13 5.29 22.64
N GLU A 312 -0.89 4.86 22.37
CA GLU A 312 -0.54 3.48 22.01
C GLU A 312 -1.08 2.42 23.00
N PRO A 313 -0.93 2.55 24.32
CA PRO A 313 -1.48 1.56 25.27
C PRO A 313 -2.99 1.44 25.20
N LEU A 314 -3.68 2.58 25.02
CA LEU A 314 -5.14 2.62 24.94
C LEU A 314 -5.65 1.98 23.64
N VAL A 315 -5.00 2.28 22.51
CA VAL A 315 -5.31 1.67 21.21
C VAL A 315 -5.07 0.17 21.25
N LYS A 316 -3.94 -0.30 21.80
CA LYS A 316 -3.66 -1.73 21.97
C LYS A 316 -4.69 -2.44 22.83
N ALA A 317 -5.14 -1.82 23.93
CA ALA A 317 -6.17 -2.40 24.77
C ALA A 317 -7.51 -2.51 24.02
N THR A 318 -7.86 -1.52 23.22
CA THR A 318 -9.07 -1.52 22.40
C THR A 318 -9.02 -2.63 21.34
N ASP A 319 -7.88 -2.82 20.70
CA ASP A 319 -7.69 -3.82 19.64
C ASP A 319 -7.93 -5.27 20.12
N LEU A 320 -7.69 -5.55 21.41
CA LEU A 320 -7.99 -6.87 21.99
C LEU A 320 -9.47 -7.22 21.93
N PHE A 321 -10.35 -6.22 21.89
CA PHE A 321 -11.81 -6.43 21.86
C PHE A 321 -12.41 -6.27 20.46
N VAL A 322 -11.81 -5.42 19.62
CA VAL A 322 -12.35 -5.10 18.29
C VAL A 322 -11.83 -6.04 17.21
N GLY A 323 -10.63 -6.59 17.42
CA GLY A 323 -9.93 -7.39 16.40
C GLY A 323 -9.43 -6.54 15.22
N GLU A 324 -8.75 -7.19 14.27
CA GLU A 324 -8.29 -6.55 13.05
C GLU A 324 -9.32 -6.74 11.92
N THR A 325 -9.55 -5.69 11.15
CA THR A 325 -10.25 -5.77 9.86
C THR A 325 -9.94 -4.53 9.02
N HIS A 326 -10.14 -4.66 7.73
CA HIS A 326 -9.95 -3.59 6.77
C HIS A 326 -10.98 -3.72 5.65
N ALA A 327 -11.50 -2.60 5.18
CA ALA A 327 -12.32 -2.53 3.98
C ALA A 327 -12.08 -1.24 3.23
N MET A 328 -12.26 -1.29 1.92
CA MET A 328 -12.31 -0.14 1.05
C MET A 328 -13.52 -0.21 0.13
N ARG A 329 -14.06 0.97 -0.17
CA ARG A 329 -15.07 1.17 -1.21
C ARG A 329 -14.69 2.36 -2.06
N ILE A 330 -14.68 2.17 -3.36
CA ILE A 330 -14.47 3.21 -4.35
C ILE A 330 -15.75 3.35 -5.17
N ASP A 331 -16.30 4.55 -5.22
CA ASP A 331 -17.50 4.86 -6.01
C ASP A 331 -17.16 5.84 -7.13
N VAL A 332 -17.63 5.55 -8.34
CA VAL A 332 -17.51 6.39 -9.53
C VAL A 332 -18.89 6.77 -10.02
N THR A 333 -19.04 8.02 -10.46
CA THR A 333 -20.20 8.49 -11.22
C THR A 333 -19.69 9.10 -12.51
N SER A 334 -20.28 8.74 -13.66
CA SER A 334 -19.93 9.32 -14.94
C SER A 334 -20.76 10.57 -15.26
N ASP A 335 -20.35 11.32 -16.29
CA ASP A 335 -21.05 12.51 -16.79
C ASP A 335 -22.39 12.17 -17.47
N VAL A 336 -22.59 10.92 -17.87
CA VAL A 336 -23.90 10.42 -18.36
C VAL A 336 -24.77 9.85 -17.24
N GLY A 337 -24.34 9.92 -15.98
CA GLY A 337 -25.10 9.51 -14.79
C GLY A 337 -25.00 8.02 -14.45
N GLU A 338 -24.17 7.24 -15.11
CA GLU A 338 -23.88 5.87 -14.71
C GLU A 338 -23.05 5.83 -13.44
N ARG A 339 -23.22 4.78 -12.67
CA ARG A 339 -22.49 4.56 -11.41
C ARG A 339 -21.86 3.18 -11.38
N SER A 340 -20.67 3.11 -10.82
CA SER A 340 -19.96 1.86 -10.54
C SER A 340 -19.26 1.93 -9.19
N ALA A 341 -18.98 0.78 -8.60
CA ALA A 341 -18.18 0.71 -7.40
C ALA A 341 -17.31 -0.55 -7.36
N ALA A 342 -16.24 -0.45 -6.57
CA ALA A 342 -15.52 -1.60 -6.07
C ALA A 342 -15.58 -1.64 -4.54
N VAL A 343 -15.71 -2.85 -4.01
CA VAL A 343 -15.57 -3.13 -2.57
C VAL A 343 -14.54 -4.23 -2.40
N GLN A 344 -13.60 -4.00 -1.50
CA GLN A 344 -12.63 -5.01 -1.08
C GLN A 344 -12.55 -5.03 0.45
N SER A 345 -12.42 -6.20 1.04
CA SER A 345 -12.21 -6.35 2.47
C SER A 345 -11.17 -7.41 2.78
N HIS A 346 -10.49 -7.21 3.92
CA HIS A 346 -9.39 -8.06 4.36
C HIS A 346 -9.40 -8.18 5.89
N GLU A 347 -8.98 -9.32 6.42
CA GLU A 347 -8.96 -9.58 7.86
C GLU A 347 -7.90 -8.78 8.63
N SER A 348 -6.92 -8.15 7.93
CA SER A 348 -5.86 -7.36 8.56
C SER A 348 -5.35 -6.28 7.61
N PHE A 349 -5.40 -5.01 8.04
CA PHE A 349 -4.88 -3.88 7.28
C PHE A 349 -3.39 -4.01 6.96
N ARG A 350 -2.57 -4.29 7.97
CA ARG A 350 -1.11 -4.40 7.81
C ARG A 350 -0.69 -5.54 6.88
N ARG A 351 -1.40 -6.68 6.91
CA ARG A 351 -1.15 -7.78 5.97
C ARG A 351 -1.55 -7.37 4.56
N CYS A 352 -2.68 -6.72 4.40
CA CYS A 352 -3.14 -6.21 3.11
C CYS A 352 -2.11 -5.25 2.51
N VAL A 353 -1.58 -4.29 3.29
CA VAL A 353 -0.51 -3.37 2.82
C VAL A 353 0.74 -4.14 2.40
N GLY A 354 1.24 -5.03 3.26
CA GLY A 354 2.47 -5.79 2.97
C GLY A 354 2.34 -6.72 1.75
N GLN A 355 1.19 -7.36 1.60
CA GLN A 355 0.88 -8.22 0.46
C GLN A 355 0.76 -7.40 -0.84
N SER A 356 0.10 -6.24 -0.78
CA SER A 356 0.00 -5.34 -1.93
C SER A 356 1.39 -4.89 -2.41
N CYS A 357 2.26 -4.46 -1.49
CA CYS A 357 3.65 -4.11 -1.83
C CYS A 357 4.38 -5.26 -2.52
N ALA A 358 4.22 -6.48 -2.02
CA ALA A 358 4.86 -7.65 -2.59
C ALA A 358 4.31 -7.98 -3.98
N GLU A 359 3.00 -7.92 -4.20
CA GLU A 359 2.39 -8.19 -5.50
C GLU A 359 2.79 -7.15 -6.56
N PHE A 360 2.82 -5.85 -6.21
CA PHE A 360 3.34 -4.82 -7.12
C PHE A 360 4.80 -5.07 -7.49
N CYS A 361 5.64 -5.41 -6.51
CA CYS A 361 7.05 -5.71 -6.76
C CYS A 361 7.22 -6.96 -7.63
N LEU A 362 6.48 -8.03 -7.37
CA LEU A 362 6.52 -9.27 -8.15
C LEU A 362 6.04 -9.05 -9.58
N ASP A 363 4.98 -8.26 -9.79
CA ASP A 363 4.51 -7.94 -11.15
C ASP A 363 5.59 -7.21 -11.95
N ILE A 364 6.28 -6.23 -11.35
CA ILE A 364 7.38 -5.52 -12.00
C ILE A 364 8.54 -6.48 -12.30
N LEU A 365 8.98 -7.27 -11.33
CA LEU A 365 10.10 -8.18 -11.49
C LEU A 365 9.85 -9.27 -12.56
N ASN A 366 8.59 -9.70 -12.71
CA ASN A 366 8.21 -10.74 -13.67
C ASN A 366 7.88 -10.16 -15.05
N SER A 367 7.58 -8.85 -15.15
CA SER A 367 7.15 -8.18 -16.37
C SER A 367 8.15 -7.13 -16.87
N LYS A 368 9.43 -7.28 -16.54
CA LYS A 368 10.53 -6.32 -16.84
C LYS A 368 10.59 -5.84 -18.30
N SER A 369 10.18 -6.67 -19.25
CA SER A 369 10.22 -6.35 -20.68
C SER A 369 9.04 -5.49 -21.17
N ILE A 370 8.06 -5.24 -20.31
CA ILE A 370 6.78 -4.59 -20.68
C ILE A 370 6.73 -3.14 -20.16
N ARG A 371 7.60 -2.79 -19.21
CA ARG A 371 7.59 -1.47 -18.56
C ARG A 371 8.87 -0.71 -18.84
N GLU A 372 8.71 0.53 -19.30
CA GLU A 372 9.83 1.46 -19.39
C GLU A 372 10.32 1.84 -17.98
N PRO A 373 11.64 2.01 -17.78
CA PRO A 373 12.16 2.54 -16.53
C PRO A 373 11.59 3.92 -16.22
N GLY A 374 11.26 4.16 -14.95
CA GLY A 374 10.66 5.41 -14.52
C GLY A 374 10.08 5.35 -13.13
N VAL A 375 9.52 6.46 -12.67
CA VAL A 375 8.84 6.59 -11.37
C VAL A 375 7.34 6.79 -11.61
N TYR A 376 6.54 5.89 -11.12
CA TYR A 376 5.12 5.78 -11.39
C TYR A 376 4.29 5.80 -10.13
N LEU A 377 3.03 6.22 -10.27
CA LEU A 377 1.95 5.88 -9.36
C LEU A 377 1.22 4.64 -9.89
N PRO A 378 0.45 3.90 -9.06
CA PRO A 378 -0.26 2.70 -9.52
C PRO A 378 -1.21 2.97 -10.70
N GLU A 379 -1.92 4.10 -10.71
CA GLU A 379 -2.81 4.52 -11.80
C GLU A 379 -2.07 4.81 -13.11
N ASP A 380 -0.80 5.21 -13.05
CA ASP A 380 0.03 5.40 -14.24
C ASP A 380 0.54 4.06 -14.77
N LEU A 381 0.98 3.17 -13.86
CA LEU A 381 1.59 1.90 -14.22
C LEU A 381 0.57 0.90 -14.76
N TYR A 382 -0.68 0.95 -14.28
CA TYR A 382 -1.77 0.02 -14.63
C TYR A 382 -2.90 0.70 -15.42
N GLU A 383 -2.54 1.64 -16.30
CA GLU A 383 -3.47 2.26 -17.24
C GLU A 383 -4.01 1.24 -18.27
N ASP A 384 -3.15 0.35 -18.74
CA ASP A 384 -3.52 -0.75 -19.63
C ASP A 384 -4.47 -1.74 -18.94
N ALA A 385 -5.57 -2.10 -19.65
CA ALA A 385 -6.64 -2.92 -19.08
C ALA A 385 -6.18 -4.34 -18.72
N GLU A 386 -5.33 -4.99 -19.55
CA GLU A 386 -4.84 -6.34 -19.29
C GLU A 386 -3.88 -6.37 -18.10
N ALA A 387 -2.97 -5.39 -18.04
CA ALA A 387 -2.08 -5.23 -16.91
C ALA A 387 -2.84 -4.94 -15.61
N ARG A 388 -3.90 -4.13 -15.69
CA ARG A 388 -4.76 -3.80 -14.56
C ARG A 388 -5.55 -5.01 -14.08
N GLU A 389 -6.19 -5.77 -14.96
CA GLU A 389 -6.90 -7.01 -14.59
C GLU A 389 -5.96 -8.01 -13.91
N ARG A 390 -4.76 -8.19 -14.47
CA ARG A 390 -3.74 -9.09 -13.92
C ARG A 390 -3.36 -8.70 -12.48
N ILE A 391 -3.03 -7.43 -12.24
CA ILE A 391 -2.63 -6.99 -10.89
C ILE A 391 -3.81 -6.99 -9.91
N ILE A 392 -5.01 -6.62 -10.32
CA ILE A 392 -6.22 -6.70 -9.49
C ILE A 392 -6.44 -8.13 -9.01
N LYS A 393 -6.34 -9.10 -9.91
CA LYS A 393 -6.44 -10.51 -9.54
C LYS A 393 -5.42 -10.90 -8.48
N CYS A 394 -4.17 -10.47 -8.60
CA CYS A 394 -3.15 -10.74 -7.60
C CYS A 394 -3.48 -10.07 -6.26
N LEU A 395 -3.82 -8.78 -6.27
CA LEU A 395 -4.10 -7.99 -5.07
C LEU A 395 -5.35 -8.47 -4.30
N THR A 396 -6.37 -8.94 -5.00
CA THR A 396 -7.68 -9.30 -4.41
C THR A 396 -7.83 -10.78 -4.09
N THR A 397 -6.83 -11.60 -4.39
CA THR A 397 -6.78 -13.03 -4.03
C THR A 397 -5.72 -13.35 -2.98
N THR A 398 -5.14 -12.33 -2.33
CA THR A 398 -4.17 -12.52 -1.25
C THR A 398 -4.80 -13.22 -0.04
N PRO A 399 -4.02 -14.04 0.71
CA PRO A 399 -4.52 -14.70 1.91
C PRO A 399 -5.04 -13.70 2.95
N GLY A 400 -6.28 -13.87 3.37
CA GLY A 400 -6.97 -12.96 4.30
C GLY A 400 -7.90 -11.96 3.61
N THR A 401 -7.93 -11.89 2.28
CA THR A 401 -9.00 -11.21 1.56
C THR A 401 -10.33 -11.91 1.86
N THR A 402 -11.30 -11.18 2.38
CA THR A 402 -12.60 -11.71 2.78
C THR A 402 -13.69 -11.47 1.76
N ALA A 403 -13.56 -10.37 0.99
CA ALA A 403 -14.46 -10.08 -0.13
C ALA A 403 -13.76 -9.18 -1.16
N TYR A 404 -14.12 -9.35 -2.42
CA TYR A 404 -13.84 -8.42 -3.51
C TYR A 404 -14.95 -8.48 -4.54
N ARG A 405 -15.42 -7.32 -4.96
CA ARG A 405 -16.37 -7.17 -6.07
C ARG A 405 -16.23 -5.78 -6.70
N SER A 406 -16.27 -5.73 -8.01
CA SER A 406 -16.44 -4.51 -8.80
C SER A 406 -17.64 -4.67 -9.73
N ALA A 407 -18.52 -3.64 -9.83
CA ALA A 407 -19.72 -3.73 -10.63
C ALA A 407 -20.30 -2.34 -10.95
N LYS A 408 -21.07 -2.27 -12.06
CA LYS A 408 -22.04 -1.17 -12.26
C LYS A 408 -23.12 -1.23 -11.19
N ILE A 409 -23.51 -0.07 -10.68
CA ILE A 409 -24.63 0.09 -9.75
C ILE A 409 -25.83 0.57 -10.55
N TYR A 410 -26.84 -0.28 -10.65
CA TYR A 410 -28.10 0.10 -11.28
C TYR A 410 -29.00 0.76 -10.24
N ALA A 411 -29.59 1.92 -10.59
CA ALA A 411 -30.64 2.49 -9.78
C ALA A 411 -31.78 1.47 -9.67
N ASN A 412 -32.13 1.08 -8.45
CA ASN A 412 -33.34 0.27 -8.27
C ASN A 412 -34.52 1.04 -8.88
N LYS A 413 -35.17 0.42 -9.87
CA LYS A 413 -36.37 0.95 -10.52
C LYS A 413 -37.54 1.00 -9.57
#